data_99b3fc32525fab5153148ce756b231aa
#
_entry.id   99b3fc32525fab5153148ce756b231aa
#
_cell.length_a   1.000
_cell.length_b   1.000
_cell.length_c   1.000
_cell.angle_alpha   90.00
_cell.angle_beta   90.00
_cell.angle_gamma   90.00
#
_symmetry.space_group_name_H-M   'P 1'
#
loop_
_entity.id
_entity.type
_entity.pdbx_description
1 polymer ?
#
loop_
_entity_poly.entity_id
_entity_poly.type
_entity_poly.pdbx_seq_one_letter_code
_entity_poly.pdbx_strand_id
1 'polypeptide(L)'
;MTNYLRTQSKSFRNFVAPRAILAAGMMTAALAFPNLAVGQGAATAADAAKEIVGDAQRGKNKVAACIGCHSIPGYKADFPTVYSVPMLGGQNAKYIESALKAYQKGERRFPTMIATARSLSDQDIADVAAYYAAQR
;
A
#
# COMPACT_ATOMS: atom_id res chain seq x y z
N MET A 1 -20.14 -22.91 -19.82
CA MET A 1 -19.68 -21.72 -19.07
C MET A 1 -20.51 -21.40 -17.82
N THR A 2 -21.01 -22.40 -17.10
CA THR A 2 -22.04 -22.17 -16.05
C THR A 2 -21.68 -22.73 -14.67
N ASN A 3 -20.43 -23.14 -14.42
CA ASN A 3 -20.05 -23.82 -13.15
C ASN A 3 -19.03 -23.07 -12.28
N TYR A 4 -18.66 -21.82 -12.64
CA TYR A 4 -17.65 -21.08 -11.85
C TYR A 4 -18.23 -20.23 -10.70
N LEU A 5 -19.55 -20.01 -10.68
CA LEU A 5 -20.17 -19.11 -9.71
C LEU A 5 -20.78 -19.81 -8.48
N ARG A 6 -20.60 -21.13 -8.31
CA ARG A 6 -21.27 -21.87 -7.24
C ARG A 6 -20.42 -22.20 -6.01
N THR A 7 -19.15 -21.79 -5.98
CA THR A 7 -18.22 -22.24 -4.91
C THR A 7 -17.87 -21.18 -3.87
N GLN A 8 -18.40 -19.96 -3.96
CA GLN A 8 -18.04 -18.87 -3.04
C GLN A 8 -19.10 -18.57 -1.93
N SER A 9 -20.10 -19.43 -1.76
CA SER A 9 -21.21 -19.15 -0.81
C SER A 9 -21.28 -20.04 0.43
N LYS A 10 -20.19 -20.66 0.88
CA LYS A 10 -20.24 -21.48 2.12
C LYS A 10 -19.00 -21.26 2.97
N SER A 11 -18.89 -20.16 3.68
CA SER A 11 -18.03 -20.09 4.87
C SER A 11 -18.23 -18.84 5.73
N PHE A 12 -19.45 -18.45 6.04
CA PHE A 12 -19.70 -17.49 7.12
C PHE A 12 -20.95 -17.88 7.91
N ARG A 13 -20.89 -19.02 8.59
CA ARG A 13 -21.85 -19.35 9.66
C ARG A 13 -21.10 -20.16 10.71
N ASN A 14 -21.06 -19.63 11.89
CA ASN A 14 -20.78 -20.21 13.18
C ASN A 14 -19.62 -19.55 13.90
N PHE A 15 -19.92 -18.46 14.59
CA PHE A 15 -19.29 -18.19 15.88
C PHE A 15 -20.21 -17.25 16.69
N VAL A 16 -21.28 -17.81 17.22
CA VAL A 16 -22.01 -17.20 18.33
C VAL A 16 -22.23 -18.32 19.35
N ALA A 17 -21.58 -18.21 20.48
CA ALA A 17 -22.01 -18.89 21.69
C ALA A 17 -21.63 -18.02 22.91
N PRO A 18 -22.61 -17.59 23.71
CA PRO A 18 -22.35 -16.93 24.97
C PRO A 18 -22.16 -18.00 26.05
N ARG A 19 -21.16 -17.83 26.88
CA ARG A 19 -21.12 -18.54 28.18
C ARG A 19 -21.06 -17.49 29.26
N ALA A 20 -22.23 -17.25 29.83
CA ALA A 20 -22.42 -16.76 31.18
C ALA A 20 -21.93 -17.81 32.15
N ILE A 21 -21.09 -17.49 33.10
CA ILE A 21 -20.90 -18.21 34.35
C ILE A 21 -20.89 -17.19 35.47
N LEU A 22 -21.84 -17.40 36.35
CA LEU A 22 -22.12 -16.71 37.59
C LEU A 22 -21.07 -17.00 38.66
N ALA A 23 -20.79 -15.95 39.42
CA ALA A 23 -20.75 -15.85 40.90
C ALA A 23 -19.86 -16.80 41.74
N ALA A 24 -19.19 -16.18 42.60
CA ALA A 24 -19.08 -16.28 44.08
C ALA A 24 -17.64 -16.08 44.49
N GLY A 25 -17.30 -14.99 45.12
CA GLY A 25 -17.31 -14.86 46.56
C GLY A 25 -15.97 -15.23 47.18
N MET A 26 -15.48 -14.35 48.04
CA MET A 26 -14.55 -14.50 49.18
C MET A 26 -13.11 -14.00 48.92
N MET A 27 -12.87 -12.80 49.42
CA MET A 27 -12.22 -12.51 50.71
C MET A 27 -10.71 -12.66 50.73
N THR A 28 -10.08 -11.48 50.80
CA THR A 28 -8.92 -11.11 51.67
C THR A 28 -7.64 -11.90 51.58
N ALA A 29 -6.62 -11.27 51.09
CA ALA A 29 -5.34 -11.11 51.82
C ALA A 29 -4.52 -10.04 51.10
N ALA A 30 -4.35 -8.91 51.78
CA ALA A 30 -3.40 -7.89 51.36
C ALA A 30 -1.98 -8.45 51.64
N LEU A 31 -1.34 -8.99 50.62
CA LEU A 31 0.09 -9.23 50.61
C LEU A 31 0.73 -8.10 49.84
N ALA A 32 1.37 -7.21 50.58
CA ALA A 32 2.25 -6.19 50.00
C ALA A 32 3.40 -6.88 49.26
N PHE A 33 3.27 -6.96 47.93
CA PHE A 33 4.40 -7.30 47.08
C PHE A 33 5.18 -6.02 46.80
N PRO A 34 6.49 -6.02 47.05
CA PRO A 34 7.34 -4.91 46.64
C PRO A 34 7.23 -4.84 45.11
N ASN A 35 6.85 -3.68 44.61
CA ASN A 35 6.90 -3.34 43.19
C ASN A 35 8.36 -3.48 42.71
N LEU A 36 8.72 -4.65 42.21
CA LEU A 36 9.82 -4.74 41.26
C LEU A 36 9.33 -4.00 40.00
N ALA A 37 9.75 -2.75 39.89
CA ALA A 37 9.66 -2.01 38.63
C ALA A 37 10.49 -2.79 37.61
N VAL A 38 9.83 -3.72 36.93
CA VAL A 38 10.34 -4.24 35.66
C VAL A 38 10.34 -3.04 34.73
N GLY A 39 11.50 -2.44 34.58
CA GLY A 39 11.75 -1.49 33.53
C GLY A 39 11.37 -2.17 32.22
N GLN A 40 10.15 -1.90 31.73
CA GLN A 40 9.81 -2.13 30.34
C GLN A 40 10.72 -1.19 29.56
N GLY A 41 11.90 -1.72 29.20
CA GLY A 41 12.68 -1.16 28.13
C GLY A 41 11.73 -1.08 26.95
N ALA A 42 11.15 0.10 26.74
CA ALA A 42 10.57 0.45 25.47
C ALA A 42 11.70 0.24 24.45
N ALA A 43 11.70 -0.92 23.82
CA ALA A 43 12.42 -1.09 22.58
C ALA A 43 11.79 -0.06 21.63
N THR A 44 12.41 1.10 21.60
CA THR A 44 12.25 2.03 20.50
C THR A 44 12.78 1.30 19.27
N ALA A 45 11.91 0.53 18.64
CA ALA A 45 12.06 0.16 17.25
C ALA A 45 11.88 1.44 16.43
N ALA A 46 12.75 2.40 16.65
CA ALA A 46 13.11 3.40 15.68
C ALA A 46 14.08 2.71 14.73
N ASP A 47 13.57 1.72 13.99
CA ASP A 47 14.07 1.46 12.66
C ASP A 47 13.73 2.75 11.91
N ALA A 48 14.67 3.67 11.91
CA ALA A 48 14.60 4.90 11.15
C ALA A 48 14.56 4.45 9.70
N ALA A 49 13.34 4.25 9.18
CA ALA A 49 13.12 4.03 7.77
C ALA A 49 13.84 5.20 7.09
N LYS A 50 15.00 4.92 6.50
CA LYS A 50 15.81 5.90 5.78
C LYS A 50 14.86 6.64 4.85
N GLU A 51 14.64 7.91 5.09
CA GLU A 51 13.76 8.72 4.28
C GLU A 51 14.21 8.63 2.82
N ILE A 52 13.34 8.07 1.99
CA ILE A 52 13.61 7.91 0.56
C ILE A 52 13.35 9.25 -0.11
N VAL A 53 14.42 9.93 -0.49
CA VAL A 53 14.35 11.21 -1.22
C VAL A 53 14.47 10.93 -2.71
N GLY A 54 13.47 11.38 -3.48
CA GLY A 54 13.45 11.26 -4.93
C GLY A 54 14.39 12.27 -5.59
N ASP A 55 15.04 11.85 -6.67
CA ASP A 55 15.93 12.67 -7.48
C ASP A 55 15.45 12.69 -8.95
N ALA A 56 15.17 13.89 -9.48
CA ALA A 56 14.64 14.06 -10.83
C ALA A 56 15.62 13.62 -11.93
N GLN A 57 16.93 13.75 -11.71
CA GLN A 57 17.93 13.33 -12.71
C GLN A 57 18.03 11.81 -12.77
N ARG A 58 17.99 11.13 -11.62
CA ARG A 58 17.90 9.67 -11.60
C ARG A 58 16.58 9.21 -12.23
N GLY A 59 15.48 9.89 -11.92
CA GLY A 59 14.16 9.62 -12.47
C GLY A 59 14.13 9.70 -14.00
N LYS A 60 14.81 10.68 -14.59
CA LYS A 60 14.91 10.83 -16.04
C LYS A 60 15.39 9.56 -16.75
N ASN A 61 16.31 8.82 -16.15
CA ASN A 61 16.83 7.59 -16.72
C ASN A 61 15.92 6.38 -16.55
N LYS A 62 14.84 6.51 -15.75
CA LYS A 62 13.92 5.42 -15.40
C LYS A 62 12.56 5.51 -16.07
N VAL A 63 12.25 6.63 -16.73
CA VAL A 63 10.92 6.89 -17.31
C VAL A 63 10.72 6.35 -18.73
N ALA A 64 11.69 5.64 -19.30
CA ALA A 64 11.59 5.12 -20.67
C ALA A 64 10.31 4.30 -20.92
N ALA A 65 9.92 3.47 -19.96
CA ALA A 65 8.67 2.69 -20.03
C ALA A 65 7.40 3.53 -19.79
N CYS A 66 7.53 4.75 -19.34
CA CYS A 66 6.41 5.62 -18.96
C CYS A 66 6.05 6.60 -20.09
N ILE A 67 7.08 7.21 -20.71
CA ILE A 67 6.91 8.32 -21.66
C ILE A 67 6.13 7.93 -22.90
N GLY A 68 6.23 6.66 -23.35
CA GLY A 68 5.53 6.17 -24.54
C GLY A 68 4.00 6.23 -24.42
N CYS A 69 3.48 6.29 -23.21
CA CYS A 69 2.05 6.41 -22.94
C CYS A 69 1.69 7.74 -22.27
N HIS A 70 2.46 8.14 -21.25
CA HIS A 70 2.13 9.27 -20.38
C HIS A 70 2.61 10.64 -20.87
N SER A 71 3.27 10.70 -22.01
CA SER A 71 3.71 11.97 -22.65
C SER A 71 2.89 12.33 -23.89
N ILE A 72 1.88 11.54 -24.26
CA ILE A 72 1.07 11.75 -25.45
C ILE A 72 -0.30 12.33 -25.04
N PRO A 73 -0.61 13.58 -25.39
CA PRO A 73 -1.89 14.19 -25.07
C PRO A 73 -3.06 13.40 -25.67
N GLY A 74 -4.08 13.12 -24.86
CA GLY A 74 -5.26 12.42 -25.30
C GLY A 74 -5.07 10.94 -25.66
N TYR A 75 -3.92 10.35 -25.33
CA TYR A 75 -3.65 8.93 -25.60
C TYR A 75 -4.65 8.02 -24.88
N LYS A 76 -5.12 7.03 -25.58
CA LYS A 76 -6.03 6.01 -25.08
C LYS A 76 -5.41 4.64 -25.29
N ALA A 77 -5.51 3.79 -24.30
CA ALA A 77 -4.93 2.45 -24.30
C ALA A 77 -5.99 1.39 -24.00
N ASP A 78 -5.66 0.18 -24.42
CA ASP A 78 -6.36 -1.07 -24.24
C ASP A 78 -7.62 -1.27 -25.11
N PHE A 79 -7.93 -2.55 -25.30
CA PHE A 79 -9.11 -3.03 -26.01
C PHE A 79 -9.59 -4.32 -25.29
N PRO A 80 -10.88 -4.56 -25.10
CA PRO A 80 -12.03 -3.80 -25.62
C PRO A 80 -12.41 -2.57 -24.76
N THR A 81 -11.87 -2.45 -23.55
CA THR A 81 -12.17 -1.32 -22.67
C THR A 81 -11.10 -0.25 -22.83
N VAL A 82 -11.49 0.89 -23.38
CA VAL A 82 -10.56 1.99 -23.67
C VAL A 82 -10.40 2.89 -22.46
N TYR A 83 -9.15 3.08 -22.02
CA TYR A 83 -8.78 3.97 -20.92
C TYR A 83 -8.05 5.21 -21.45
N SER A 84 -8.38 6.37 -20.92
CA SER A 84 -7.59 7.58 -21.14
C SER A 84 -6.34 7.55 -20.26
N VAL A 85 -5.17 7.59 -20.90
CA VAL A 85 -3.89 7.62 -20.20
C VAL A 85 -3.62 9.04 -19.67
N PRO A 86 -3.40 9.25 -18.37
CA PRO A 86 -3.18 10.59 -17.85
C PRO A 86 -1.78 11.10 -18.21
N MET A 87 -1.68 12.39 -18.49
CA MET A 87 -0.39 13.11 -18.53
C MET A 87 0.15 13.22 -17.11
N LEU A 88 1.44 12.96 -16.92
CA LEU A 88 2.07 12.97 -15.58
C LEU A 88 2.91 14.24 -15.33
N GLY A 89 3.31 14.95 -16.37
CA GLY A 89 4.09 16.19 -16.22
C GLY A 89 3.40 17.20 -15.33
N GLY A 90 4.10 17.73 -14.32
CA GLY A 90 3.58 18.69 -13.35
C GLY A 90 2.71 18.11 -12.25
N GLN A 91 2.51 16.78 -12.20
CA GLN A 91 1.71 16.15 -11.15
C GLN A 91 2.48 16.11 -9.81
N ASN A 92 1.76 16.17 -8.72
CA ASN A 92 2.35 16.12 -7.38
C ASN A 92 3.12 14.82 -7.14
N ALA A 93 4.38 14.92 -6.67
CA ALA A 93 5.26 13.78 -6.45
C ALA A 93 4.64 12.74 -5.49
N LYS A 94 4.09 13.18 -4.36
CA LYS A 94 3.46 12.28 -3.38
C LYS A 94 2.25 11.55 -3.94
N TYR A 95 1.51 12.19 -4.85
CA TYR A 95 0.41 11.52 -5.55
C TYR A 95 0.94 10.43 -6.49
N ILE A 96 2.01 10.70 -7.26
CA ILE A 96 2.61 9.70 -8.15
C ILE A 96 3.14 8.52 -7.33
N GLU A 97 3.86 8.78 -6.24
CA GLU A 97 4.36 7.74 -5.33
C GLU A 97 3.22 6.85 -4.81
N SER A 98 2.17 7.47 -4.26
CA SER A 98 1.04 6.73 -3.69
C SER A 98 0.29 5.93 -4.76
N ALA A 99 0.12 6.48 -5.96
CA ALA A 99 -0.52 5.80 -7.07
C ALA A 99 0.27 4.57 -7.54
N LEU A 100 1.60 4.68 -7.68
CA LEU A 100 2.46 3.56 -8.06
C LEU A 100 2.48 2.47 -6.98
N LYS A 101 2.53 2.84 -5.70
CA LYS A 101 2.43 1.89 -4.59
C LYS A 101 1.07 1.19 -4.54
N ALA A 102 -0.02 1.89 -4.84
CA ALA A 102 -1.34 1.30 -4.95
C ALA A 102 -1.44 0.27 -6.10
N TYR A 103 -0.75 0.53 -7.22
CA TYR A 103 -0.63 -0.47 -8.30
C TYR A 103 0.22 -1.68 -7.88
N GLN A 104 1.34 -1.49 -7.19
CA GLN A 104 2.15 -2.59 -6.67
C GLN A 104 1.34 -3.55 -5.78
N LYS A 105 0.50 -2.98 -4.91
CA LYS A 105 -0.37 -3.72 -3.99
C LYS A 105 -1.61 -4.31 -4.66
N GLY A 106 -1.93 -3.92 -5.90
CA GLY A 106 -3.15 -4.34 -6.59
C GLY A 106 -4.42 -3.60 -6.14
N GLU A 107 -4.30 -2.55 -5.36
CA GLU A 107 -5.40 -1.65 -4.96
C GLU A 107 -5.94 -0.88 -6.17
N ARG A 108 -5.07 -0.53 -7.13
CA ARG A 108 -5.44 -0.03 -8.46
C ARG A 108 -5.31 -1.17 -9.48
N ARG A 109 -6.30 -1.31 -10.37
CA ARG A 109 -6.48 -2.54 -11.16
C ARG A 109 -6.24 -2.39 -12.66
N PHE A 110 -5.29 -1.59 -13.07
CA PHE A 110 -4.92 -1.53 -14.48
C PHE A 110 -3.71 -2.44 -14.75
N PRO A 111 -3.85 -3.55 -15.53
CA PRO A 111 -2.83 -4.61 -15.63
C PRO A 111 -1.45 -4.10 -16.04
N THR A 112 -1.38 -3.26 -17.08
CA THR A 112 -0.12 -2.68 -17.56
C THR A 112 0.59 -1.89 -16.45
N MET A 113 -0.16 -1.07 -15.69
CA MET A 113 0.41 -0.30 -14.60
C MET A 113 0.81 -1.16 -13.40
N ILE A 114 0.09 -2.25 -13.13
CA ILE A 114 0.48 -3.23 -12.10
C ILE A 114 1.83 -3.87 -12.46
N ALA A 115 1.99 -4.31 -13.70
CA ALA A 115 3.23 -4.92 -14.18
C ALA A 115 4.41 -3.92 -14.08
N THR A 116 4.20 -2.70 -14.58
CA THR A 116 5.20 -1.63 -14.53
C THR A 116 5.56 -1.26 -13.10
N ALA A 117 4.58 -1.03 -12.23
CA ALA A 117 4.83 -0.63 -10.85
C ALA A 117 5.58 -1.70 -10.05
N ARG A 118 5.28 -2.98 -10.27
CA ARG A 118 5.95 -4.10 -9.59
C ARG A 118 7.43 -4.24 -9.94
N SER A 119 7.87 -3.71 -11.07
CA SER A 119 9.29 -3.71 -11.46
C SER A 119 10.10 -2.58 -10.81
N LEU A 120 9.45 -1.63 -10.13
CA LEU A 120 10.09 -0.48 -9.51
C LEU A 120 10.39 -0.72 -8.03
N SER A 121 11.58 -0.35 -7.59
CA SER A 121 11.90 -0.22 -6.16
C SER A 121 11.26 1.05 -5.57
N ASP A 122 11.23 1.15 -4.25
CA ASP A 122 10.75 2.37 -3.57
C ASP A 122 11.57 3.61 -3.97
N GLN A 123 12.88 3.45 -4.17
CA GLN A 123 13.73 4.54 -4.66
C GLN A 123 13.39 4.92 -6.11
N ASP A 124 13.12 3.94 -6.98
CA ASP A 124 12.72 4.22 -8.36
C ASP A 124 11.40 4.98 -8.41
N ILE A 125 10.45 4.61 -7.57
CA ILE A 125 9.16 5.29 -7.45
C ILE A 125 9.36 6.75 -7.03
N ALA A 126 10.20 7.01 -6.02
CA ALA A 126 10.48 8.36 -5.57
C ALA A 126 11.18 9.20 -6.65
N ASP A 127 12.16 8.61 -7.35
CA ASP A 127 12.90 9.28 -8.42
C ASP A 127 12.00 9.62 -9.61
N VAL A 128 11.17 8.67 -10.06
CA VAL A 128 10.20 8.90 -11.14
C VAL A 128 9.17 9.97 -10.74
N ALA A 129 8.70 9.95 -9.50
CA ALA A 129 7.78 10.95 -9.00
C ALA A 129 8.40 12.35 -8.98
N ALA A 130 9.66 12.47 -8.54
CA ALA A 130 10.40 13.72 -8.55
C ALA A 130 10.61 14.25 -9.98
N TYR A 131 10.93 13.37 -10.94
CA TYR A 131 11.10 13.73 -12.34
C TYR A 131 9.82 14.34 -12.94
N TYR A 132 8.68 13.67 -12.80
CA TYR A 132 7.42 14.19 -13.35
C TYR A 132 6.94 15.45 -12.63
N ALA A 133 7.11 15.55 -11.34
CA ALA A 133 6.74 16.74 -10.58
C ALA A 133 7.55 17.99 -10.99
N ALA A 134 8.79 17.81 -11.47
CA ALA A 134 9.63 18.89 -11.94
C ALA A 134 9.27 19.38 -13.36
N GLN A 135 8.46 18.66 -14.12
CA GLN A 135 8.00 19.06 -15.45
C GLN A 135 6.86 20.08 -15.33
N ARG A 136 7.02 21.22 -15.97
CA ARG A 136 5.99 22.28 -16.05
C ARG A 136 5.64 22.58 -17.49
#